data_dd45c3e4fde8654beb05e713c6003365
#
_entry.id   dd45c3e4fde8654beb05e713c6003365
#
_cell.length_a   1.000
_cell.length_b   1.000
_cell.length_c   1.000
_cell.angle_alpha   90.00
_cell.angle_beta   90.00
_cell.angle_gamma   90.00
#
_symmetry.space_group_name_H-M   'P 1'
#
loop_
_entity.id
_entity.type
_entity.pdbx_description
1 polymer ?
#
loop_
_entity_poly.entity_id
_entity_poly.type
_entity_poly.pdbx_seq_one_letter_code
_entity_poly.pdbx_strand_id
1 'polypeptide(L)'
;MKFLLPICLFLISIPSTVAAHASLTRAQTREAEQRLSEMGYWTGTVDGLFDTATRSALIAFQKWEGRAVTGELRLDELEAIRTSAAPKARELGYEHVEVDLDRQVLLLINDEGGVRVLPVSTGSGKEFVDVGQTSISYTPRGRFLVYEKEIGWKRGPLGSTYYANFISGGVAIHGSRKVPNSPASHGCIRIPMFAAREVSKLLKLGTIVLVYDNVSFVSAKSWIENPKLKQAGLLISAAEDYSDNTDRAKTRPRSIAIKKARSKIIRAE
;
A
#
# COMPACT_ATOMS: atom_id res chain seq x y z
N MET A 1 22.94 39.87 66.44
CA MET A 1 22.26 40.48 65.30
C MET A 1 22.53 39.62 64.10
N LYS A 2 21.51 38.84 63.64
CA LYS A 2 21.60 37.97 62.43
C LYS A 2 20.93 38.70 61.29
N PHE A 3 21.67 39.06 60.25
CA PHE A 3 21.17 39.64 59.03
C PHE A 3 20.67 38.52 58.09
N LEU A 4 19.36 38.50 57.83
CA LEU A 4 18.74 37.67 56.81
C LEU A 4 18.75 38.47 55.48
N LEU A 5 19.49 37.97 54.50
CA LEU A 5 19.47 38.48 53.13
C LEU A 5 18.24 37.89 52.38
N PRO A 6 17.38 38.66 51.72
CA PRO A 6 16.29 38.13 50.92
C PRO A 6 16.85 37.65 49.57
N ILE A 7 16.62 36.38 49.24
CA ILE A 7 16.85 35.81 47.92
C ILE A 7 15.70 36.24 47.00
N CYS A 8 15.95 37.21 46.13
CA CYS A 8 15.04 37.54 45.03
C CYS A 8 15.09 36.45 43.93
N LEU A 9 14.04 35.63 43.88
CA LEU A 9 13.86 34.66 42.80
C LEU A 9 13.37 35.38 41.54
N PHE A 10 14.25 35.63 40.58
CA PHE A 10 13.90 36.15 39.26
C PHE A 10 13.26 35.03 38.46
N LEU A 11 11.92 35.03 38.31
CA LEU A 11 11.20 34.18 37.36
C LEU A 11 11.48 34.71 35.93
N ILE A 12 12.38 34.03 35.23
CA ILE A 12 12.58 34.25 33.80
C ILE A 12 11.41 33.65 33.07
N SER A 13 10.45 34.50 32.68
CA SER A 13 9.37 34.15 31.77
C SER A 13 9.96 33.95 30.35
N ILE A 14 10.12 32.70 29.94
CA ILE A 14 10.49 32.36 28.54
C ILE A 14 9.23 32.53 27.70
N PRO A 15 9.17 33.50 26.77
CA PRO A 15 8.03 33.60 25.85
C PRO A 15 7.98 32.34 24.99
N SER A 16 6.94 31.53 25.15
CA SER A 16 6.61 30.46 24.19
C SER A 16 6.21 31.15 22.89
N THR A 17 7.15 31.27 21.96
CA THR A 17 6.86 31.65 20.57
C THR A 17 6.06 30.53 19.95
N VAL A 18 4.74 30.63 19.96
CA VAL A 18 3.86 29.85 19.09
C VAL A 18 4.21 30.28 17.65
N ALA A 19 5.05 29.53 16.99
CA ALA A 19 5.34 29.72 15.57
C ALA A 19 4.00 29.62 14.81
N ALA A 20 3.49 30.74 14.34
CA ALA A 20 2.34 30.77 13.46
C ALA A 20 2.67 29.91 12.23
N HIS A 21 1.90 28.82 12.03
CA HIS A 21 2.09 27.93 10.89
C HIS A 21 1.62 28.67 9.64
N ALA A 22 2.55 29.34 8.96
CA ALA A 22 2.28 29.95 7.68
C ALA A 22 1.87 28.85 6.69
N SER A 23 0.67 28.98 6.11
CA SER A 23 0.23 28.12 5.02
C SER A 23 1.19 28.30 3.83
N LEU A 24 1.53 27.19 3.17
CA LEU A 24 2.36 27.25 1.98
C LEU A 24 1.64 28.00 0.86
N THR A 25 2.43 28.72 0.06
CA THR A 25 1.94 29.37 -1.15
C THR A 25 1.55 28.32 -2.20
N ARG A 26 0.72 28.72 -3.17
CA ARG A 26 0.35 27.86 -4.29
C ARG A 26 1.59 27.37 -5.08
N ALA A 27 2.62 28.19 -5.22
CA ALA A 27 3.86 27.82 -5.88
C ALA A 27 4.61 26.73 -5.10
N GLN A 28 4.70 26.84 -3.78
CA GLN A 28 5.31 25.83 -2.91
C GLN A 28 4.51 24.51 -2.89
N THR A 29 3.17 24.59 -2.90
CA THR A 29 2.32 23.40 -3.02
C THR A 29 2.57 22.70 -4.36
N ARG A 30 2.62 23.44 -5.46
CA ARG A 30 2.93 22.90 -6.79
C ARG A 30 4.32 22.26 -6.85
N GLU A 31 5.31 22.86 -6.22
CA GLU A 31 6.65 22.29 -6.10
C GLU A 31 6.62 20.94 -5.37
N ALA A 32 5.89 20.87 -4.24
CA ALA A 32 5.72 19.62 -3.50
C ALA A 32 5.02 18.54 -4.34
N GLU A 33 3.94 18.88 -5.04
CA GLU A 33 3.23 17.98 -5.95
C GLU A 33 4.14 17.46 -7.05
N GLN A 34 4.87 18.38 -7.72
CA GLN A 34 5.82 18.03 -8.78
C GLN A 34 6.85 17.04 -8.27
N ARG A 35 7.49 17.34 -7.13
CA ARG A 35 8.52 16.48 -6.58
C ARG A 35 7.99 15.13 -6.09
N LEU A 36 6.84 15.11 -5.44
CA LEU A 36 6.15 13.86 -5.06
C LEU A 36 5.80 13.02 -6.29
N SER A 37 5.28 13.64 -7.35
CA SER A 37 4.95 12.96 -8.60
C SER A 37 6.19 12.36 -9.28
N GLU A 38 7.31 13.09 -9.33
CA GLU A 38 8.59 12.62 -9.85
C GLU A 38 9.13 11.41 -9.07
N MET A 39 8.90 11.37 -7.77
CA MET A 39 9.23 10.22 -6.91
C MET A 39 8.22 9.05 -7.03
N GLY A 40 7.16 9.20 -7.82
CA GLY A 40 6.16 8.16 -8.05
C GLY A 40 4.95 8.22 -7.10
N TYR A 41 4.85 9.16 -6.18
CA TYR A 41 3.66 9.30 -5.34
C TYR A 41 2.47 9.80 -6.17
N TRP A 42 1.30 9.24 -5.94
CA TRP A 42 0.11 9.53 -6.76
C TRP A 42 -0.57 10.83 -6.33
N THR A 43 -0.13 11.95 -6.87
CA THR A 43 -0.61 13.29 -6.54
C THR A 43 -1.89 13.72 -7.28
N GLY A 44 -2.26 13.03 -8.36
CA GLY A 44 -3.24 13.55 -9.31
C GLY A 44 -2.64 14.65 -10.20
N THR A 45 -3.37 15.75 -10.39
CA THR A 45 -2.92 16.89 -11.19
C THR A 45 -1.96 17.77 -10.40
N VAL A 46 -0.85 18.16 -11.02
CA VAL A 46 0.13 19.10 -10.44
C VAL A 46 -0.31 20.53 -10.77
N ASP A 47 -1.12 21.14 -9.91
CA ASP A 47 -1.70 22.47 -10.14
C ASP A 47 -1.49 23.48 -9.00
N GLY A 48 -0.90 23.02 -7.89
CA GLY A 48 -0.66 23.80 -6.68
C GLY A 48 -1.88 23.94 -5.79
N LEU A 49 -2.89 23.06 -5.94
CA LEU A 49 -4.04 22.95 -5.05
C LEU A 49 -3.87 21.74 -4.14
N PHE A 50 -3.84 21.98 -2.84
CA PHE A 50 -3.71 20.88 -1.87
C PHE A 50 -5.04 20.13 -1.72
N ASP A 51 -5.31 19.24 -2.67
CA ASP A 51 -6.53 18.43 -2.76
C ASP A 51 -6.41 17.07 -2.04
N THR A 52 -7.42 16.20 -2.22
CA THR A 52 -7.43 14.86 -1.64
C THR A 52 -6.32 13.96 -2.18
N ALA A 53 -5.96 14.09 -3.46
CA ALA A 53 -4.92 13.28 -4.08
C ALA A 53 -3.54 13.72 -3.61
N THR A 54 -3.28 15.03 -3.56
CA THR A 54 -2.06 15.63 -3.01
C THR A 54 -1.86 15.24 -1.55
N ARG A 55 -2.93 15.35 -0.72
CA ARG A 55 -2.89 14.88 0.68
C ARG A 55 -2.57 13.40 0.79
N SER A 56 -3.15 12.57 -0.06
CA SER A 56 -2.91 11.14 -0.09
C SER A 56 -1.47 10.80 -0.46
N ALA A 57 -0.90 11.49 -1.46
CA ALA A 57 0.49 11.36 -1.85
C ALA A 57 1.44 11.76 -0.71
N LEU A 58 1.16 12.87 -0.02
CA LEU A 58 1.91 13.30 1.16
C LEU A 58 1.84 12.26 2.29
N ILE A 59 0.67 11.70 2.57
CA ILE A 59 0.52 10.63 3.57
C ILE A 59 1.37 9.40 3.19
N ALA A 60 1.38 9.01 1.90
CA ALA A 60 2.22 7.91 1.44
C ALA A 60 3.71 8.21 1.61
N PHE A 61 4.13 9.45 1.31
CA PHE A 61 5.49 9.94 1.54
C PHE A 61 5.87 9.89 3.02
N GLN A 62 5.03 10.45 3.90
CA GLN A 62 5.27 10.44 5.35
C GLN A 62 5.42 9.02 5.89
N LYS A 63 4.57 8.10 5.44
CA LYS A 63 4.62 6.67 5.78
C LYS A 63 5.91 6.02 5.30
N TRP A 64 6.31 6.29 4.06
CA TRP A 64 7.52 5.72 3.47
C TRP A 64 8.77 6.18 4.20
N GLU A 65 8.87 7.48 4.49
CA GLU A 65 10.00 8.11 5.18
C GLU A 65 9.98 7.91 6.72
N GLY A 66 8.96 7.24 7.27
CA GLY A 66 8.83 7.04 8.72
C GLY A 66 8.58 8.34 9.50
N ARG A 67 7.99 9.33 8.86
CA ARG A 67 7.67 10.63 9.46
C ARG A 67 6.32 10.58 10.19
N ALA A 68 6.00 11.62 10.98
CA ALA A 68 4.68 11.77 11.57
C ALA A 68 3.62 11.87 10.45
N VAL A 69 2.64 10.96 10.43
CA VAL A 69 1.63 10.85 9.37
C VAL A 69 0.49 11.84 9.64
N THR A 70 0.72 13.10 9.37
CA THR A 70 -0.23 14.20 9.59
C THR A 70 -1.12 14.49 8.39
N GLY A 71 -0.59 14.26 7.17
CA GLY A 71 -1.22 14.70 5.93
C GLY A 71 -1.30 16.22 5.82
N GLU A 72 -0.44 16.96 6.52
CA GLU A 72 -0.34 18.42 6.48
C GLU A 72 0.95 18.81 5.77
N LEU A 73 0.84 19.55 4.69
CA LEU A 73 1.98 20.07 3.94
C LEU A 73 2.48 21.36 4.60
N ARG A 74 3.63 21.25 5.25
CA ARG A 74 4.31 22.33 5.98
C ARG A 74 5.68 22.57 5.37
N LEU A 75 6.37 23.62 5.82
CA LEU A 75 7.71 23.95 5.30
C LEU A 75 8.73 22.84 5.56
N ASP A 76 8.68 22.20 6.72
CA ASP A 76 9.55 21.07 7.08
C ASP A 76 9.26 19.82 6.23
N GLU A 77 7.99 19.60 5.85
CA GLU A 77 7.61 18.55 4.91
C GLU A 77 8.08 18.86 3.47
N LEU A 78 7.93 20.12 3.03
CA LEU A 78 8.44 20.55 1.73
C LEU A 78 9.95 20.34 1.61
N GLU A 79 10.71 20.68 2.66
CA GLU A 79 12.16 20.48 2.67
C GLU A 79 12.53 18.98 2.65
N ALA A 80 11.80 18.15 3.42
CA ALA A 80 11.98 16.70 3.35
C ALA A 80 11.68 16.16 1.95
N ILE A 81 10.60 16.61 1.29
CA ILE A 81 10.24 16.22 -0.08
C ILE A 81 11.34 16.62 -1.08
N ARG A 82 11.97 17.78 -0.94
CA ARG A 82 13.05 18.25 -1.81
C ARG A 82 14.28 17.33 -1.77
N THR A 83 14.61 16.81 -0.59
CA THR A 83 15.85 16.08 -0.33
C THR A 83 15.70 14.55 -0.37
N SER A 84 14.46 14.04 -0.37
CA SER A 84 14.21 12.60 -0.39
C SER A 84 14.38 11.98 -1.77
N ALA A 85 14.65 10.66 -1.77
CA ALA A 85 14.72 9.83 -2.97
C ALA A 85 13.40 9.10 -3.22
N ALA A 86 13.21 8.66 -4.47
CA ALA A 86 12.07 7.84 -4.83
C ALA A 86 12.08 6.48 -4.09
N PRO A 87 10.90 5.96 -3.69
CA PRO A 87 10.77 4.61 -3.17
C PRO A 87 11.34 3.57 -4.14
N LYS A 88 11.95 2.53 -3.58
CA LYS A 88 12.50 1.42 -4.36
C LYS A 88 11.68 0.16 -4.13
N ALA A 89 11.31 -0.50 -5.22
CA ALA A 89 10.70 -1.82 -5.17
C ALA A 89 11.71 -2.86 -4.62
N ARG A 90 11.21 -3.92 -4.02
CA ARG A 90 12.01 -5.08 -3.57
C ARG A 90 12.41 -5.98 -4.73
N GLU A 91 11.49 -6.14 -5.69
CA GLU A 91 11.72 -6.94 -6.91
C GLU A 91 11.64 -6.03 -8.15
N LEU A 92 12.36 -6.39 -9.21
CA LEU A 92 12.44 -5.61 -10.45
C LEU A 92 12.33 -6.55 -11.66
N GLY A 93 12.05 -5.97 -12.84
CA GLY A 93 12.10 -6.67 -14.13
C GLY A 93 10.76 -7.28 -14.57
N TYR A 94 9.67 -7.01 -13.86
CA TYR A 94 8.30 -7.40 -14.26
C TYR A 94 7.24 -6.54 -13.60
N GLU A 95 6.05 -6.47 -14.20
CA GLU A 95 4.89 -5.78 -13.64
C GLU A 95 4.36 -6.52 -12.40
N HIS A 96 4.30 -5.86 -11.26
CA HIS A 96 3.74 -6.43 -10.03
C HIS A 96 3.31 -5.34 -9.03
N VAL A 97 2.74 -5.78 -7.92
CA VAL A 97 2.36 -4.93 -6.81
C VAL A 97 3.12 -5.37 -5.56
N GLU A 98 3.60 -4.41 -4.80
CA GLU A 98 4.16 -4.63 -3.47
C GLU A 98 3.30 -3.93 -2.41
N VAL A 99 3.04 -4.61 -1.30
CA VAL A 99 2.33 -4.06 -0.13
C VAL A 99 3.22 -4.20 1.08
N ASP A 100 3.75 -3.06 1.53
CA ASP A 100 4.55 -2.97 2.75
C ASP A 100 3.60 -2.76 3.95
N LEU A 101 3.46 -3.81 4.78
CA LEU A 101 2.55 -3.79 5.92
C LEU A 101 3.07 -2.92 7.07
N ASP A 102 4.37 -2.77 7.22
CA ASP A 102 4.94 -1.92 8.28
C ASP A 102 4.77 -0.44 7.95
N ARG A 103 5.04 -0.07 6.70
CA ARG A 103 4.86 1.30 6.22
C ARG A 103 3.43 1.64 5.87
N GLN A 104 2.57 0.64 5.66
CA GLN A 104 1.19 0.83 5.20
C GLN A 104 1.15 1.60 3.86
N VAL A 105 1.93 1.15 2.90
CA VAL A 105 1.98 1.66 1.53
C VAL A 105 1.85 0.53 0.51
N LEU A 106 1.35 0.85 -0.67
CA LEU A 106 1.28 -0.01 -1.83
C LEU A 106 2.09 0.63 -2.95
N LEU A 107 2.95 -0.16 -3.59
CA LEU A 107 3.71 0.21 -4.77
C LEU A 107 3.16 -0.57 -5.96
N LEU A 108 2.90 0.13 -7.06
CA LEU A 108 2.64 -0.46 -8.38
C LEU A 108 3.94 -0.34 -9.16
N ILE A 109 4.50 -1.44 -9.58
CA ILE A 109 5.78 -1.50 -10.29
C ILE A 109 5.52 -1.91 -11.74
N ASN A 110 6.08 -1.17 -12.70
CA ASN A 110 6.07 -1.55 -14.10
C ASN A 110 7.34 -2.35 -14.46
N ASP A 111 7.39 -2.90 -15.66
CA ASP A 111 8.50 -3.71 -16.20
C ASP A 111 9.82 -2.92 -16.33
N GLU A 112 9.75 -1.59 -16.47
CA GLU A 112 10.92 -0.69 -16.52
C GLU A 112 11.43 -0.31 -15.12
N GLY A 113 10.76 -0.75 -14.04
CA GLY A 113 11.09 -0.41 -12.67
C GLY A 113 10.53 0.93 -12.19
N GLY A 114 9.66 1.56 -12.97
CA GLY A 114 8.91 2.75 -12.54
C GLY A 114 7.92 2.40 -11.44
N VAL A 115 7.80 3.26 -10.44
CA VAL A 115 7.00 3.01 -9.24
C VAL A 115 5.88 4.04 -9.12
N ARG A 116 4.67 3.59 -8.75
CA ARG A 116 3.59 4.45 -8.23
C ARG A 116 3.21 4.05 -6.83
N VAL A 117 3.15 5.03 -5.93
CA VAL A 117 2.97 4.80 -4.49
C VAL A 117 1.65 5.36 -4.00
N LEU A 118 0.92 4.55 -3.23
CA LEU A 118 -0.33 4.91 -2.57
C LEU A 118 -0.27 4.55 -1.08
N PRO A 119 -0.90 5.33 -0.20
CA PRO A 119 -1.10 4.90 1.18
C PRO A 119 -2.17 3.83 1.23
N VAL A 120 -2.02 2.87 2.15
CA VAL A 120 -3.02 1.83 2.40
C VAL A 120 -3.43 1.77 3.87
N SER A 121 -4.51 1.04 4.14
CA SER A 121 -4.89 0.58 5.47
C SER A 121 -5.27 -0.90 5.37
N THR A 122 -4.52 -1.76 6.05
CA THR A 122 -4.62 -3.22 5.98
C THR A 122 -5.33 -3.81 7.21
N GLY A 123 -5.33 -5.13 7.38
CA GLY A 123 -5.94 -5.84 8.50
C GLY A 123 -5.45 -5.32 9.85
N SER A 124 -6.41 -5.08 10.76
CA SER A 124 -6.15 -4.43 12.06
C SER A 124 -5.45 -5.33 13.09
N GLY A 125 -5.35 -6.63 12.84
CA GLY A 125 -4.89 -7.63 13.82
C GLY A 125 -5.88 -7.93 14.95
N LYS A 126 -7.06 -7.28 14.95
CA LYS A 126 -8.08 -7.46 15.99
C LYS A 126 -9.01 -8.62 15.66
N GLU A 127 -9.56 -9.23 16.70
CA GLU A 127 -10.65 -10.20 16.56
C GLU A 127 -11.94 -9.53 16.04
N PHE A 128 -12.69 -10.26 15.25
CA PHE A 128 -14.05 -9.91 14.82
C PHE A 128 -14.88 -11.17 14.69
N VAL A 129 -16.21 -11.01 14.73
CA VAL A 129 -17.16 -12.12 14.55
C VAL A 129 -17.81 -11.99 13.18
N ASP A 130 -17.72 -13.04 12.37
CA ASP A 130 -18.42 -13.18 11.10
C ASP A 130 -19.18 -14.50 11.08
N VAL A 131 -20.50 -14.44 10.80
CA VAL A 131 -21.40 -15.60 10.78
C VAL A 131 -21.24 -16.52 12.00
N GLY A 132 -21.08 -15.91 13.20
CA GLY A 132 -20.94 -16.65 14.47
C GLY A 132 -19.55 -17.28 14.72
N GLN A 133 -18.58 -17.05 13.84
CA GLN A 133 -17.20 -17.50 14.02
C GLN A 133 -16.28 -16.32 14.35
N THR A 134 -15.42 -16.52 15.34
CA THR A 134 -14.37 -15.56 15.68
C THR A 134 -13.19 -15.72 14.72
N SER A 135 -12.76 -14.63 14.11
CA SER A 135 -11.63 -14.56 13.21
C SER A 135 -10.73 -13.38 13.55
N ILE A 136 -9.50 -13.39 13.08
CA ILE A 136 -8.56 -12.27 13.25
C ILE A 136 -8.51 -11.47 11.95
N SER A 137 -8.58 -10.15 12.09
CA SER A 137 -8.50 -9.17 10.98
C SER A 137 -7.07 -9.12 10.41
N TYR A 138 -6.68 -10.08 9.60
CA TYR A 138 -5.32 -10.30 9.16
C TYR A 138 -5.18 -10.13 7.64
N THR A 139 -4.17 -9.36 7.19
CA THR A 139 -3.75 -9.34 5.79
C THR A 139 -2.64 -10.37 5.61
N PRO A 140 -2.86 -11.43 4.80
CA PRO A 140 -1.88 -12.50 4.66
C PRO A 140 -0.62 -11.98 3.97
N ARG A 141 0.54 -12.39 4.49
CA ARG A 141 1.85 -12.14 3.89
C ARG A 141 2.12 -13.18 2.83
N GLY A 142 2.82 -12.78 1.78
CA GLY A 142 3.21 -13.72 0.76
C GLY A 142 3.18 -13.19 -0.65
N ARG A 143 3.30 -14.11 -1.59
CA ARG A 143 3.18 -13.89 -3.04
C ARG A 143 1.84 -14.42 -3.50
N PHE A 144 1.01 -13.55 -4.03
CA PHE A 144 -0.36 -13.85 -4.47
C PHE A 144 -0.53 -13.46 -5.94
N LEU A 145 -1.63 -13.94 -6.53
CA LEU A 145 -2.10 -13.52 -7.85
C LEU A 145 -3.45 -12.86 -7.71
N VAL A 146 -3.71 -11.83 -8.50
CA VAL A 146 -5.08 -11.33 -8.68
C VAL A 146 -5.88 -12.41 -9.42
N TYR A 147 -6.81 -13.08 -8.72
CA TYR A 147 -7.58 -14.19 -9.29
C TYR A 147 -9.01 -13.83 -9.66
N GLU A 148 -9.55 -12.75 -9.08
CA GLU A 148 -10.91 -12.28 -9.34
C GLU A 148 -10.97 -10.76 -9.23
N LYS A 149 -11.90 -10.14 -9.97
CA LYS A 149 -12.08 -8.68 -9.99
C LYS A 149 -13.56 -8.34 -9.99
N GLU A 150 -13.90 -7.29 -9.24
CA GLU A 150 -15.24 -6.71 -9.24
C GLU A 150 -15.21 -5.27 -9.76
N ILE A 151 -16.18 -4.92 -10.61
CA ILE A 151 -16.31 -3.58 -11.18
C ILE A 151 -17.34 -2.78 -10.35
N GLY A 152 -16.97 -1.53 -10.01
CA GLY A 152 -17.82 -0.61 -9.27
C GLY A 152 -17.99 -0.99 -7.80
N TRP A 153 -19.13 -0.59 -7.22
CA TRP A 153 -19.47 -0.89 -5.84
C TRP A 153 -20.04 -2.30 -5.68
N LYS A 154 -19.52 -3.01 -4.68
CA LYS A 154 -20.10 -4.27 -4.20
C LYS A 154 -20.28 -4.22 -2.70
N ARG A 155 -21.33 -4.88 -2.20
CA ARG A 155 -21.63 -5.00 -0.78
C ARG A 155 -21.44 -6.45 -0.36
N GLY A 156 -20.54 -6.66 0.62
CA GLY A 156 -20.31 -7.95 1.25
C GLY A 156 -20.67 -7.94 2.73
N PRO A 157 -20.52 -9.08 3.43
CA PRO A 157 -20.83 -9.20 4.85
C PRO A 157 -20.03 -8.23 5.72
N LEU A 158 -18.76 -8.03 5.39
CA LEU A 158 -17.80 -7.17 6.14
C LEU A 158 -17.74 -5.73 5.63
N GLY A 159 -18.69 -5.33 4.78
CA GLY A 159 -18.79 -3.96 4.28
C GLY A 159 -18.81 -3.86 2.76
N SER A 160 -18.60 -2.63 2.25
CA SER A 160 -18.61 -2.36 0.82
C SER A 160 -17.21 -2.20 0.27
N THR A 161 -16.97 -2.74 -0.92
CA THR A 161 -15.74 -2.62 -1.70
C THR A 161 -16.00 -1.81 -2.98
N TYR A 162 -14.96 -1.17 -3.50
CA TYR A 162 -15.03 -0.43 -4.76
C TYR A 162 -13.87 -0.83 -5.67
N TYR A 163 -14.18 -1.39 -6.84
CA TYR A 163 -13.20 -1.97 -7.77
C TYR A 163 -12.26 -2.96 -7.07
N ALA A 164 -12.82 -4.00 -6.45
CA ALA A 164 -12.06 -5.00 -5.71
C ALA A 164 -11.27 -5.91 -6.66
N ASN A 165 -10.03 -6.20 -6.26
CA ASN A 165 -9.11 -7.13 -6.92
C ASN A 165 -8.69 -8.15 -5.87
N PHE A 166 -9.26 -9.36 -5.90
CA PHE A 166 -9.06 -10.40 -4.90
C PHE A 166 -7.72 -11.12 -5.10
N ILE A 167 -7.01 -11.34 -3.99
CA ILE A 167 -5.67 -11.93 -3.98
C ILE A 167 -5.58 -13.20 -3.13
N SER A 168 -6.41 -13.33 -2.08
CA SER A 168 -6.39 -14.50 -1.19
C SER A 168 -7.70 -14.62 -0.42
N GLY A 169 -8.46 -15.70 -0.59
CA GLY A 169 -9.76 -15.87 0.04
C GLY A 169 -10.66 -14.67 -0.19
N GLY A 170 -11.17 -14.04 0.87
CA GLY A 170 -11.94 -12.79 0.79
C GLY A 170 -11.12 -11.50 0.82
N VAL A 171 -9.77 -11.61 0.79
CA VAL A 171 -8.89 -10.44 0.86
C VAL A 171 -8.67 -9.84 -0.52
N ALA A 172 -8.93 -8.54 -0.64
CA ALA A 172 -8.80 -7.80 -1.89
C ALA A 172 -8.10 -6.45 -1.71
N ILE A 173 -7.49 -5.95 -2.79
CA ILE A 173 -7.09 -4.54 -2.95
C ILE A 173 -8.31 -3.80 -3.50
N HIS A 174 -8.83 -2.83 -2.76
CA HIS A 174 -10.05 -2.11 -3.17
C HIS A 174 -10.08 -0.67 -2.70
N GLY A 175 -10.83 0.17 -3.42
CA GLY A 175 -11.10 1.54 -3.02
C GLY A 175 -11.97 1.62 -1.77
N SER A 176 -11.62 2.54 -0.89
CA SER A 176 -12.38 2.84 0.32
C SER A 176 -12.53 4.34 0.52
N ARG A 177 -13.70 4.78 1.04
CA ARG A 177 -13.91 6.17 1.46
C ARG A 177 -13.05 6.56 2.65
N LYS A 178 -12.62 5.57 3.45
CA LYS A 178 -11.75 5.75 4.61
C LYS A 178 -10.52 4.87 4.48
N VAL A 179 -9.36 5.51 4.38
CA VAL A 179 -8.04 4.87 4.43
C VAL A 179 -7.31 5.46 5.64
N PRO A 180 -7.54 4.92 6.85
CA PRO A 180 -6.83 5.38 8.05
C PRO A 180 -5.31 5.26 7.91
N ASN A 181 -4.59 6.07 8.69
CA ASN A 181 -3.12 6.05 8.67
C ASN A 181 -2.53 4.76 9.27
N SER A 182 -3.34 3.99 10.01
CA SER A 182 -2.98 2.71 10.62
C SER A 182 -3.81 1.55 10.07
N PRO A 183 -3.42 0.28 10.30
CA PRO A 183 -4.23 -0.89 9.97
C PRO A 183 -5.60 -0.85 10.63
N ALA A 184 -6.69 -0.96 9.84
CA ALA A 184 -8.06 -0.83 10.33
C ALA A 184 -9.10 -1.64 9.52
N SER A 185 -8.68 -2.51 8.61
CA SER A 185 -9.58 -3.40 7.87
C SER A 185 -9.75 -4.76 8.57
N HIS A 186 -10.65 -5.61 8.05
CA HIS A 186 -10.78 -7.02 8.43
C HIS A 186 -9.79 -7.95 7.69
N GLY A 187 -8.90 -7.38 6.87
CA GLY A 187 -7.91 -8.13 6.08
C GLY A 187 -7.66 -7.51 4.71
N CYS A 188 -8.66 -6.87 4.10
CA CYS A 188 -8.51 -6.21 2.81
C CYS A 188 -7.49 -5.06 2.86
N ILE A 189 -6.90 -4.77 1.71
CA ILE A 189 -5.96 -3.67 1.49
C ILE A 189 -6.75 -2.50 0.92
N ARG A 190 -7.08 -1.54 1.79
CA ARG A 190 -7.83 -0.33 1.40
C ARG A 190 -6.91 0.67 0.75
N ILE A 191 -7.27 1.14 -0.45
CA ILE A 191 -6.61 2.23 -1.17
C ILE A 191 -7.54 3.44 -1.28
N PRO A 192 -7.02 4.66 -1.56
CA PRO A 192 -7.85 5.83 -1.79
C PRO A 192 -8.85 5.62 -2.93
N MET A 193 -10.07 6.11 -2.71
CA MET A 193 -11.18 5.93 -3.64
C MET A 193 -10.88 6.46 -5.05
N PHE A 194 -10.24 7.63 -5.15
CA PHE A 194 -9.95 8.27 -6.43
C PHE A 194 -9.02 7.43 -7.31
N ALA A 195 -8.11 6.65 -6.71
CA ALA A 195 -7.15 5.81 -7.43
C ALA A 195 -7.72 4.42 -7.79
N ALA A 196 -8.77 3.95 -7.12
CA ALA A 196 -9.21 2.57 -7.17
C ALA A 196 -9.56 2.06 -8.58
N ARG A 197 -10.20 2.89 -9.40
CA ARG A 197 -10.56 2.53 -10.78
C ARG A 197 -9.33 2.32 -11.65
N GLU A 198 -8.35 3.22 -11.55
CA GLU A 198 -7.10 3.12 -12.32
C GLU A 198 -6.24 1.98 -11.82
N VAL A 199 -6.09 1.81 -10.49
CA VAL A 199 -5.40 0.65 -9.91
C VAL A 199 -6.03 -0.65 -10.42
N SER A 200 -7.36 -0.76 -10.42
CA SER A 200 -8.03 -1.96 -10.93
C SER A 200 -7.79 -2.18 -12.43
N LYS A 201 -7.59 -1.16 -13.25
CA LYS A 201 -7.22 -1.34 -14.66
C LYS A 201 -5.78 -1.86 -14.82
N LEU A 202 -4.86 -1.40 -13.98
CA LEU A 202 -3.47 -1.83 -13.96
C LEU A 202 -3.33 -3.27 -13.45
N LEU A 203 -4.08 -3.65 -12.42
CA LEU A 203 -4.11 -5.01 -11.89
C LEU A 203 -4.92 -5.94 -12.80
N LYS A 204 -4.27 -6.66 -13.69
CA LYS A 204 -4.88 -7.71 -14.54
C LYS A 204 -5.07 -9.00 -13.73
N LEU A 205 -5.93 -9.92 -14.20
CA LEU A 205 -5.95 -11.28 -13.68
C LEU A 205 -4.57 -11.91 -13.89
N GLY A 206 -4.01 -12.53 -12.84
CA GLY A 206 -2.65 -13.06 -12.84
C GLY A 206 -1.57 -12.04 -12.43
N THR A 207 -1.91 -10.76 -12.18
CA THR A 207 -0.93 -9.81 -11.64
C THR A 207 -0.42 -10.32 -10.29
N ILE A 208 0.90 -10.34 -10.13
CA ILE A 208 1.58 -10.75 -8.90
C ILE A 208 1.43 -9.63 -7.85
N VAL A 209 1.11 -10.03 -6.62
CA VAL A 209 1.03 -9.14 -5.46
C VAL A 209 1.89 -9.70 -4.34
N LEU A 210 2.94 -8.97 -3.97
CA LEU A 210 3.81 -9.28 -2.85
C LEU A 210 3.32 -8.53 -1.62
N VAL A 211 2.98 -9.25 -0.55
CA VAL A 211 2.57 -8.66 0.72
C VAL A 211 3.60 -9.06 1.77
N TYR A 212 4.24 -8.08 2.40
CA TYR A 212 5.36 -8.31 3.32
C TYR A 212 5.40 -7.33 4.48
N ASP A 213 6.19 -7.69 5.49
CA ASP A 213 6.67 -6.84 6.57
C ASP A 213 8.17 -7.09 6.80
N ASN A 214 8.79 -6.40 7.75
CA ASN A 214 10.21 -6.56 8.04
C ASN A 214 10.55 -7.90 8.72
N VAL A 215 9.58 -8.57 9.32
CA VAL A 215 9.76 -9.83 10.05
C VAL A 215 9.62 -11.04 9.13
N SER A 216 8.70 -10.97 8.16
CA SER A 216 8.35 -12.11 7.30
C SER A 216 8.98 -12.04 5.91
N PHE A 217 10.23 -11.62 5.81
CA PHE A 217 10.99 -11.77 4.57
C PHE A 217 11.24 -13.25 4.30
N VAL A 218 10.25 -13.90 3.73
CA VAL A 218 10.38 -15.27 3.22
C VAL A 218 10.99 -15.15 1.84
N SER A 219 12.23 -15.64 1.65
CA SER A 219 12.83 -15.69 0.33
C SER A 219 11.92 -16.48 -0.61
N ALA A 220 11.86 -16.10 -1.90
CA ALA A 220 11.04 -16.81 -2.91
C ALA A 220 11.23 -18.33 -2.86
N LYS A 221 12.39 -18.81 -2.45
CA LYS A 221 12.76 -20.23 -2.31
C LYS A 221 11.94 -20.98 -1.25
N SER A 222 11.57 -20.34 -0.12
CA SER A 222 10.79 -20.99 0.95
C SER A 222 9.30 -21.14 0.59
N TRP A 223 8.80 -20.41 -0.43
CA TRP A 223 7.43 -20.53 -0.92
C TRP A 223 7.23 -21.75 -1.80
N ILE A 224 8.24 -22.10 -2.61
CA ILE A 224 8.22 -23.29 -3.48
C ILE A 224 8.17 -24.57 -2.65
N GLU A 225 8.68 -24.54 -1.42
CA GLU A 225 8.77 -25.69 -0.53
C GLU A 225 7.57 -25.85 0.42
N ASN A 226 6.60 -24.92 0.44
CA ASN A 226 5.45 -25.01 1.34
C ASN A 226 4.43 -26.05 0.83
N PRO A 227 4.21 -27.19 1.58
CA PRO A 227 3.33 -28.27 1.14
C PRO A 227 1.87 -27.85 0.93
N LYS A 228 1.39 -26.85 1.69
CA LYS A 228 0.01 -26.35 1.58
C LYS A 228 -0.24 -25.56 0.29
N LEU A 229 0.81 -24.95 -0.28
CA LEU A 229 0.71 -24.23 -1.56
C LEU A 229 0.84 -25.17 -2.76
N LYS A 230 1.54 -26.31 -2.61
CA LYS A 230 1.55 -27.39 -3.60
C LYS A 230 0.17 -28.00 -3.84
N GLN A 231 -0.66 -28.10 -2.80
CA GLN A 231 -2.04 -28.62 -2.92
C GLN A 231 -3.00 -27.65 -3.63
N ALA A 232 -2.73 -26.36 -3.66
CA ALA A 232 -3.59 -25.38 -4.31
C ALA A 232 -3.45 -25.35 -5.86
N GLY A 233 -2.50 -26.06 -6.45
CA GLY A 233 -2.35 -26.27 -7.91
C GLY A 233 -2.12 -25.04 -8.77
N LEU A 234 -2.16 -23.84 -8.18
CA LEU A 234 -2.17 -22.55 -8.88
C LEU A 234 -0.78 -21.90 -9.02
N LEU A 235 0.22 -22.36 -8.25
CA LEU A 235 1.53 -21.70 -8.16
C LEU A 235 2.66 -22.42 -8.88
N ILE A 236 2.46 -23.66 -9.33
CA ILE A 236 3.56 -24.49 -9.86
C ILE A 236 3.89 -24.10 -11.30
N SER A 237 2.91 -23.72 -12.13
CA SER A 237 3.18 -23.36 -13.53
C SER A 237 3.94 -22.04 -13.71
N ALA A 238 3.77 -21.10 -12.78
CA ALA A 238 4.48 -19.82 -12.84
C ALA A 238 5.93 -19.87 -12.30
N ALA A 239 6.23 -20.86 -11.43
CA ALA A 239 7.56 -21.02 -10.84
C ALA A 239 8.49 -21.87 -11.72
N GLU A 240 7.95 -22.81 -12.50
CA GLU A 240 8.73 -23.61 -13.47
C GLU A 240 9.18 -22.77 -14.66
N ASP A 241 8.36 -21.81 -15.14
CA ASP A 241 8.75 -20.85 -16.16
C ASP A 241 9.85 -19.87 -15.70
N TYR A 242 9.97 -19.64 -14.39
CA TYR A 242 10.97 -18.71 -13.84
C TYR A 242 12.36 -19.33 -13.70
N SER A 243 12.46 -20.64 -13.40
CA SER A 243 13.76 -21.31 -13.23
C SER A 243 14.50 -21.55 -14.55
N ASP A 244 13.75 -21.62 -15.67
CA ASP A 244 14.32 -21.87 -17.01
C ASP A 244 14.70 -20.59 -17.77
N ASN A 245 14.30 -19.41 -17.27
CA ASN A 245 14.46 -18.14 -17.99
C ASN A 245 15.71 -17.33 -17.60
N THR A 246 16.56 -17.85 -16.69
CA THR A 246 17.86 -17.22 -16.41
C THR A 246 18.90 -17.47 -17.52
N ASP A 247 18.62 -18.40 -18.44
CA ASP A 247 19.55 -18.75 -19.56
C ASP A 247 19.05 -18.37 -20.96
N ARG A 248 17.86 -17.78 -21.12
CA ARG A 248 17.34 -17.38 -22.45
C ARG A 248 16.81 -15.94 -22.50
N ALA A 249 17.71 -15.00 -22.51
CA ALA A 249 17.46 -13.66 -23.07
C ALA A 249 17.38 -13.77 -24.61
N LYS A 250 16.21 -14.12 -25.17
CA LYS A 250 15.73 -13.86 -26.55
C LYS A 250 14.63 -14.85 -26.91
N THR A 251 13.35 -14.50 -26.62
CA THR A 251 12.20 -14.79 -27.50
C THR A 251 10.89 -14.34 -26.81
N ARG A 252 10.00 -13.71 -27.58
CA ARG A 252 8.69 -13.20 -27.14
C ARG A 252 7.81 -14.32 -26.56
N PRO A 253 7.03 -14.06 -25.48
CA PRO A 253 6.08 -15.05 -24.96
C PRO A 253 4.87 -15.19 -25.88
N ARG A 254 4.54 -16.43 -26.23
CA ARG A 254 3.28 -16.82 -26.87
C ARG A 254 2.15 -16.75 -25.85
N SER A 255 1.00 -16.21 -26.25
CA SER A 255 -0.23 -16.17 -25.50
C SER A 255 -0.67 -17.55 -25.00
N ILE A 256 -0.83 -17.71 -23.69
CA ILE A 256 -1.35 -18.95 -23.07
C ILE A 256 -2.87 -18.85 -23.02
N ALA A 257 -3.54 -19.75 -23.74
CA ALA A 257 -4.99 -19.91 -23.68
C ALA A 257 -5.39 -20.63 -22.39
N ILE A 258 -6.16 -19.95 -21.53
CA ILE A 258 -6.70 -20.52 -20.29
C ILE A 258 -7.89 -21.42 -20.63
N LYS A 259 -7.75 -22.74 -20.46
CA LYS A 259 -8.86 -23.69 -20.50
C LYS A 259 -9.71 -23.54 -19.22
N LYS A 260 -10.98 -23.17 -19.38
CA LYS A 260 -11.98 -23.18 -18.33
C LYS A 260 -12.21 -24.61 -17.82
N ALA A 261 -11.84 -24.91 -16.58
CA ALA A 261 -12.29 -26.10 -15.87
C ALA A 261 -13.71 -25.84 -15.32
N ARG A 262 -14.72 -26.49 -15.88
CA ARG A 262 -16.08 -26.57 -15.31
C ARG A 262 -16.06 -27.56 -14.15
N SER A 263 -16.28 -27.12 -12.92
CA SER A 263 -16.58 -28.01 -11.81
C SER A 263 -18.02 -28.51 -11.95
N LYS A 264 -18.21 -29.81 -12.10
CA LYS A 264 -19.50 -30.50 -11.89
C LYS A 264 -19.74 -30.62 -10.38
N ILE A 265 -20.76 -29.96 -9.88
CA ILE A 265 -21.31 -30.24 -8.56
C ILE A 265 -22.18 -31.48 -8.69
N ILE A 266 -21.77 -32.60 -8.08
CA ILE A 266 -22.59 -33.78 -7.91
C ILE A 266 -23.49 -33.51 -6.67
N ARG A 267 -24.80 -33.50 -6.90
CA ARG A 267 -25.79 -33.70 -5.85
C ARG A 267 -25.76 -35.17 -5.45
N ALA A 268 -25.62 -35.45 -4.17
CA ALA A 268 -26.02 -36.70 -3.58
C ALA A 268 -27.09 -36.42 -2.52
N GLU A 269 -28.07 -37.24 -2.52
CA GLU A 269 -29.34 -37.34 -1.75
C GLU A 269 -29.18 -37.17 -0.24
#